data_b25d48693f595180cda7e16ee6c57733
#
_entry.id   b25d48693f595180cda7e16ee6c57733
#
_cell.length_a   1.000
_cell.length_b   1.000
_cell.length_c   1.000
_cell.angle_alpha   90.00
_cell.angle_beta   90.00
_cell.angle_gamma   90.00
#
_symmetry.space_group_name_H-M   'P 1'
#
loop_
_entity.id
_entity.type
_entity.pdbx_description
1 polymer ?
#
loop_
_entity_poly.entity_id
_entity_poly.type
_entity_poly.pdbx_seq_one_letter_code
_entity_poly.pdbx_strand_id
1 'polypeptide(L)'
;MKRLSLFILLLIPALSAQTLESIVSGKHRSDKNKARDQYRHPIETLNFFGIKKNMTVVELNPGGGWYQEILAPFLKENGRYVTATYDADSKSEYRRNSYKAEMKRLKADKKLYGTPQVVPLSGDVYGEEGSADMVLSFRNYHNWVGNSEFEKLRAIYKTLKPDGVFGITDHRSDTPTDQKGYTCEPCMIRDAEAVGFIYVGSSQINSNSKDTKDYPGGVWNLPPTLRDRGLKKSEIKKMQSKYKKIGESDRYTLKFIKP
;
A
#
# COMPACT_ATOMS: atom_id res chain seq x y z
N MET A 1 -11.54 67.51 14.97
CA MET A 1 -11.09 66.62 13.88
C MET A 1 -11.05 65.20 14.44
N LYS A 2 -12.05 64.38 14.13
CA LYS A 2 -12.11 62.94 14.57
C LYS A 2 -11.36 62.08 13.54
N ARG A 3 -10.28 61.43 13.96
CA ARG A 3 -9.56 60.45 13.12
C ARG A 3 -10.34 59.16 13.09
N LEU A 4 -10.83 58.77 11.94
CA LEU A 4 -11.48 57.51 11.67
C LEU A 4 -10.36 56.47 11.37
N SER A 5 -10.10 55.57 12.33
CA SER A 5 -9.14 54.45 12.11
C SER A 5 -9.87 53.35 11.36
N LEU A 6 -9.49 53.14 10.11
CA LEU A 6 -10.00 52.06 9.28
C LEU A 6 -9.23 50.74 9.64
N PHE A 7 -9.91 49.85 10.34
CA PHE A 7 -9.39 48.48 10.59
C PHE A 7 -9.62 47.64 9.32
N ILE A 8 -8.57 47.37 8.58
CA ILE A 8 -8.60 46.38 7.48
C ILE A 8 -8.49 45.01 8.10
N LEU A 9 -9.60 44.28 8.12
CA LEU A 9 -9.63 42.86 8.50
C LEU A 9 -9.07 42.03 7.34
N LEU A 10 -7.80 41.65 7.44
CA LEU A 10 -7.20 40.70 6.51
C LEU A 10 -7.83 39.31 6.72
N LEU A 11 -8.77 38.93 5.85
CA LEU A 11 -9.25 37.57 5.71
C LEU A 11 -8.10 36.72 5.16
N ILE A 12 -7.36 36.05 6.03
CA ILE A 12 -6.44 35.00 5.65
C ILE A 12 -7.31 33.81 5.22
N PRO A 13 -7.27 33.38 3.95
CA PRO A 13 -8.01 32.18 3.54
C PRO A 13 -7.46 31.01 4.36
N ALA A 14 -8.31 30.41 5.17
CA ALA A 14 -7.99 29.17 5.84
C ALA A 14 -7.65 28.13 4.73
N LEU A 15 -6.39 27.78 4.62
CA LEU A 15 -5.94 26.70 3.71
C LEU A 15 -6.65 25.43 4.20
N SER A 16 -7.74 25.05 3.53
CA SER A 16 -8.50 23.85 3.88
C SER A 16 -7.54 22.66 3.76
N ALA A 17 -7.20 22.07 4.91
CA ALA A 17 -6.34 20.90 4.96
C ALA A 17 -6.98 19.78 4.13
N GLN A 18 -6.27 19.30 3.11
CA GLN A 18 -6.77 18.26 2.20
C GLN A 18 -7.25 17.02 2.99
N THR A 19 -8.50 16.62 2.80
CA THR A 19 -9.04 15.39 3.40
C THR A 19 -8.60 14.18 2.59
N LEU A 20 -8.71 12.97 3.16
CA LEU A 20 -8.39 11.73 2.46
C LEU A 20 -9.27 11.60 1.20
N GLU A 21 -10.55 11.95 1.29
CA GLU A 21 -11.52 11.95 0.19
C GLU A 21 -11.10 12.89 -0.94
N SER A 22 -10.66 14.11 -0.61
CA SER A 22 -10.21 15.09 -1.59
C SER A 22 -8.94 14.66 -2.31
N ILE A 23 -8.07 13.91 -1.64
CA ILE A 23 -6.84 13.35 -2.23
C ILE A 23 -7.19 12.16 -3.12
N VAL A 24 -8.03 11.25 -2.67
CA VAL A 24 -8.46 10.08 -3.44
C VAL A 24 -9.18 10.48 -4.73
N SER A 25 -10.04 11.50 -4.69
CA SER A 25 -10.71 12.06 -5.88
C SER A 25 -9.83 13.01 -6.70
N GLY A 26 -8.65 13.37 -6.20
CA GLY A 26 -7.77 14.41 -6.76
C GLY A 26 -7.39 14.22 -8.23
N LYS A 27 -7.20 15.33 -8.95
CA LYS A 27 -6.83 15.34 -10.39
C LYS A 27 -5.41 14.83 -10.66
N HIS A 28 -4.56 14.74 -9.65
CA HIS A 28 -3.21 14.18 -9.76
C HIS A 28 -3.20 12.66 -9.97
N ARG A 29 -4.30 11.98 -9.62
CA ARG A 29 -4.46 10.55 -9.84
C ARG A 29 -5.02 10.29 -11.24
N SER A 30 -4.37 9.39 -11.98
CA SER A 30 -4.84 9.00 -13.31
C SER A 30 -6.19 8.29 -13.27
N ASP A 31 -6.99 8.42 -14.34
CA ASP A 31 -8.27 7.69 -14.46
C ASP A 31 -8.07 6.18 -14.34
N LYS A 32 -6.96 5.66 -14.87
CA LYS A 32 -6.57 4.24 -14.72
C LYS A 32 -6.40 3.83 -13.26
N ASN A 33 -5.84 4.70 -12.41
CA ASN A 33 -5.67 4.41 -10.99
C ASN A 33 -6.99 4.57 -10.23
N LYS A 34 -7.78 5.62 -10.54
CA LYS A 34 -9.11 5.82 -9.95
C LYS A 34 -10.10 4.69 -10.29
N ALA A 35 -10.07 4.17 -11.52
CA ALA A 35 -10.90 3.03 -11.91
C ALA A 35 -10.69 1.77 -11.05
N ARG A 36 -9.58 1.70 -10.31
CA ARG A 36 -9.24 0.60 -9.41
C ARG A 36 -9.74 0.80 -7.99
N ASP A 37 -10.20 2.01 -7.65
CA ASP A 37 -10.67 2.34 -6.29
C ASP A 37 -11.84 1.45 -5.88
N GLN A 38 -12.72 1.08 -6.83
CA GLN A 38 -13.83 0.14 -6.62
C GLN A 38 -13.41 -1.27 -6.16
N TYR A 39 -12.14 -1.64 -6.34
CA TYR A 39 -11.57 -2.92 -5.89
C TYR A 39 -10.64 -2.76 -4.70
N ARG A 40 -10.22 -1.55 -4.38
CA ARG A 40 -9.18 -1.28 -3.39
C ARG A 40 -9.64 -0.44 -2.21
N HIS A 41 -10.83 0.17 -2.34
CA HIS A 41 -11.52 0.91 -1.29
C HIS A 41 -10.55 1.74 -0.43
N PRO A 42 -9.78 2.69 -1.02
CA PRO A 42 -8.63 3.30 -0.35
C PRO A 42 -9.02 4.05 0.92
N ILE A 43 -10.17 4.74 0.92
CA ILE A 43 -10.64 5.52 2.07
C ILE A 43 -10.96 4.57 3.22
N GLU A 44 -11.78 3.56 2.95
CA GLU A 44 -12.24 2.58 3.94
C GLU A 44 -11.05 1.76 4.48
N THR A 45 -10.12 1.36 3.60
CA THR A 45 -8.93 0.58 3.98
C THR A 45 -8.01 1.40 4.89
N LEU A 46 -7.70 2.65 4.53
CA LEU A 46 -6.83 3.50 5.34
C LEU A 46 -7.50 3.93 6.66
N ASN A 47 -8.81 4.15 6.66
CA ASN A 47 -9.58 4.42 7.89
C ASN A 47 -9.62 3.19 8.81
N PHE A 48 -9.75 1.97 8.27
CA PHE A 48 -9.66 0.73 9.05
C PHE A 48 -8.30 0.60 9.75
N PHE A 49 -7.21 0.96 9.07
CA PHE A 49 -5.89 1.01 9.70
C PHE A 49 -5.76 2.14 10.72
N GLY A 50 -6.57 3.19 10.61
CA GLY A 50 -6.57 4.34 11.54
C GLY A 50 -5.56 5.41 11.16
N ILE A 51 -5.33 5.65 9.87
CA ILE A 51 -4.37 6.67 9.40
C ILE A 51 -4.73 8.07 9.88
N LYS A 52 -3.70 8.85 10.25
CA LYS A 52 -3.85 10.27 10.62
C LYS A 52 -2.77 11.10 9.92
N LYS A 53 -3.05 12.37 9.68
CA LYS A 53 -2.15 13.30 8.94
C LYS A 53 -0.80 13.54 9.60
N ASN A 54 -0.73 13.43 10.90
CA ASN A 54 0.48 13.69 11.70
C ASN A 54 1.34 12.44 11.96
N MET A 55 1.03 11.33 11.31
CA MET A 55 1.76 10.07 11.47
C MET A 55 3.02 10.03 10.62
N THR A 56 4.01 9.28 11.10
CA THR A 56 5.08 8.72 10.27
C THR A 56 4.60 7.37 9.74
N VAL A 57 4.40 7.29 8.41
CA VAL A 57 3.89 6.08 7.75
C VAL A 57 4.93 5.54 6.78
N VAL A 58 5.25 4.27 6.92
CA VAL A 58 6.12 3.53 6.00
C VAL A 58 5.27 2.69 5.07
N GLU A 59 5.41 2.86 3.75
CA GLU A 59 4.85 1.96 2.75
C GLU A 59 5.93 1.02 2.22
N LEU A 60 5.66 -0.29 2.29
CA LEU A 60 6.58 -1.31 1.80
C LEU A 60 6.33 -1.59 0.32
N ASN A 61 7.38 -1.45 -0.50
CA ASN A 61 7.39 -1.74 -1.93
C ASN A 61 6.16 -1.23 -2.69
N PRO A 62 5.99 0.09 -2.83
CA PRO A 62 4.80 0.72 -3.42
C PRO A 62 4.57 0.35 -4.90
N GLY A 63 5.53 -0.32 -5.55
CA GLY A 63 5.44 -0.80 -6.93
C GLY A 63 5.13 0.34 -7.90
N GLY A 64 3.95 0.30 -8.54
CA GLY A 64 3.51 1.35 -9.46
C GLY A 64 3.06 2.65 -8.79
N GLY A 65 3.13 2.77 -7.45
CA GLY A 65 2.83 3.99 -6.69
C GLY A 65 1.35 4.28 -6.47
N TRP A 66 0.48 3.27 -6.55
CA TRP A 66 -0.96 3.49 -6.45
C TRP A 66 -1.38 4.07 -5.08
N TYR A 67 -0.89 3.52 -3.96
CA TYR A 67 -1.09 4.11 -2.63
C TYR A 67 -0.17 5.30 -2.37
N GLN A 68 1.01 5.35 -2.97
CA GLN A 68 1.94 6.47 -2.87
C GLN A 68 1.31 7.80 -3.33
N GLU A 69 0.46 7.76 -4.39
CA GLU A 69 -0.33 8.93 -4.86
C GLU A 69 -1.35 9.42 -3.83
N ILE A 70 -1.66 8.62 -2.80
CA ILE A 70 -2.61 8.96 -1.73
C ILE A 70 -1.85 9.31 -0.45
N LEU A 71 -0.94 8.44 -0.02
CA LEU A 71 -0.23 8.56 1.26
C LEU A 71 0.70 9.77 1.31
N ALA A 72 1.51 9.96 0.25
CA ALA A 72 2.48 11.05 0.24
C ALA A 72 1.82 12.44 0.35
N PRO A 73 0.82 12.81 -0.47
CA PRO A 73 0.15 14.09 -0.30
C PRO A 73 -0.66 14.21 0.99
N PHE A 74 -1.18 13.10 1.54
CA PHE A 74 -1.93 13.12 2.80
C PHE A 74 -1.06 13.46 4.00
N LEU A 75 0.19 13.02 3.99
CA LEU A 75 1.13 13.12 5.12
C LEU A 75 2.08 14.32 5.00
N LYS A 76 2.28 14.91 3.83
CA LYS A 76 3.39 15.83 3.55
C LYS A 76 3.41 17.11 4.40
N GLU A 77 2.26 17.58 4.89
CA GLU A 77 2.18 18.85 5.63
C GLU A 77 2.44 18.66 7.13
N ASN A 78 1.96 17.58 7.73
CA ASN A 78 1.96 17.39 9.18
C ASN A 78 2.58 16.05 9.63
N GLY A 79 2.81 15.14 8.71
CA GLY A 79 3.36 13.81 8.97
C GLY A 79 4.63 13.56 8.18
N ARG A 80 4.97 12.29 8.04
CA ARG A 80 6.11 11.82 7.25
C ARG A 80 5.72 10.59 6.44
N TYR A 81 5.94 10.63 5.15
CA TYR A 81 5.85 9.46 4.28
C TYR A 81 7.24 8.88 4.03
N VAL A 82 7.39 7.60 4.32
CA VAL A 82 8.62 6.82 4.09
C VAL A 82 8.28 5.71 3.10
N THR A 83 9.12 5.50 2.11
CA THR A 83 8.99 4.39 1.17
C THR A 83 10.16 3.42 1.34
N ALA A 84 9.85 2.16 1.65
CA ALA A 84 10.82 1.08 1.64
C ALA A 84 10.77 0.36 0.28
N THR A 85 11.80 0.56 -0.54
CA THR A 85 11.83 0.07 -1.92
C THR A 85 13.06 -0.79 -2.20
N TYR A 86 13.12 -1.39 -3.39
CA TYR A 86 14.26 -2.20 -3.79
C TYR A 86 15.56 -1.40 -3.82
N ASP A 87 16.69 -2.09 -3.62
CA ASP A 87 17.99 -1.48 -3.63
C ASP A 87 18.42 -1.05 -5.06
N ALA A 88 19.09 0.10 -5.14
CA ALA A 88 19.58 0.65 -6.39
C ALA A 88 20.60 -0.27 -7.08
N ASP A 89 21.36 -1.03 -6.30
CA ASP A 89 22.44 -1.92 -6.71
C ASP A 89 22.05 -3.41 -6.70
N SER A 90 20.74 -3.71 -6.53
CA SER A 90 20.23 -5.07 -6.54
C SER A 90 20.78 -5.89 -7.73
N LYS A 91 21.17 -7.14 -7.52
CA LYS A 91 21.59 -8.07 -8.60
C LYS A 91 20.48 -8.30 -9.63
N SER A 92 19.21 -8.17 -9.23
CA SER A 92 18.05 -8.32 -10.10
C SER A 92 17.81 -7.06 -10.94
N GLU A 93 17.86 -7.19 -12.25
CA GLU A 93 17.53 -6.09 -13.17
C GLU A 93 16.12 -5.56 -12.95
N TYR A 94 15.14 -6.44 -12.72
CA TYR A 94 13.76 -6.06 -12.38
C TYR A 94 13.71 -5.14 -11.15
N ARG A 95 14.43 -5.47 -10.08
CA ARG A 95 14.47 -4.68 -8.85
C ARG A 95 15.11 -3.32 -9.08
N ARG A 96 16.25 -3.26 -9.77
CA ARG A 96 16.91 -2.00 -10.16
C ARG A 96 16.00 -1.10 -11.00
N ASN A 97 15.28 -1.67 -11.97
CA ASN A 97 14.36 -0.93 -12.83
C ASN A 97 13.15 -0.43 -12.03
N SER A 98 12.64 -1.22 -11.09
CA SER A 98 11.57 -0.79 -10.16
C SER A 98 12.02 0.38 -9.30
N TYR A 99 13.22 0.32 -8.71
CA TYR A 99 13.81 1.43 -7.97
C TYR A 99 13.91 2.70 -8.82
N LYS A 100 14.51 2.59 -10.02
CA LYS A 100 14.66 3.74 -10.95
C LYS A 100 13.32 4.35 -11.31
N ALA A 101 12.29 3.53 -11.56
CA ALA A 101 10.95 3.99 -11.90
C ALA A 101 10.31 4.76 -10.74
N GLU A 102 10.49 4.29 -9.50
CA GLU A 102 10.01 4.97 -8.31
C GLU A 102 10.73 6.30 -8.09
N MET A 103 12.06 6.33 -8.17
CA MET A 103 12.83 7.57 -8.04
C MET A 103 12.45 8.59 -9.11
N LYS A 104 12.20 8.14 -10.34
CA LYS A 104 11.70 9.01 -11.41
C LYS A 104 10.34 9.61 -11.07
N ARG A 105 9.42 8.80 -10.55
CA ARG A 105 8.07 9.24 -10.16
C ARG A 105 8.11 10.28 -9.04
N LEU A 106 8.86 10.02 -7.97
CA LEU A 106 9.01 10.94 -6.84
C LEU A 106 9.63 12.28 -7.25
N LYS A 107 10.60 12.25 -8.16
CA LYS A 107 11.25 13.46 -8.68
C LYS A 107 10.38 14.25 -9.65
N ALA A 108 9.46 13.59 -10.36
CA ALA A 108 8.63 14.21 -11.40
C ALA A 108 7.63 15.22 -10.83
N ASP A 109 7.15 15.01 -9.60
CA ASP A 109 6.19 15.91 -8.96
C ASP A 109 6.50 16.09 -7.46
N LYS A 110 7.51 16.92 -7.19
CA LYS A 110 7.87 17.27 -5.80
C LYS A 110 6.75 18.01 -5.06
N LYS A 111 5.90 18.74 -5.78
CA LYS A 111 4.77 19.44 -5.16
C LYS A 111 3.75 18.45 -4.63
N LEU A 112 3.52 17.35 -5.33
CA LEU A 112 2.64 16.28 -4.91
C LEU A 112 3.24 15.43 -3.79
N TYR A 113 4.42 14.86 -4.05
CA TYR A 113 5.02 13.85 -3.18
C TYR A 113 5.82 14.43 -2.00
N GLY A 114 6.15 15.73 -2.04
CA GLY A 114 7.06 16.30 -1.06
C GLY A 114 8.49 15.77 -1.23
N THR A 115 9.14 15.47 -0.10
CA THR A 115 10.46 14.83 -0.03
C THR A 115 10.38 13.56 0.81
N PRO A 116 9.83 12.46 0.27
CA PRO A 116 9.74 11.19 1.00
C PRO A 116 11.13 10.68 1.37
N GLN A 117 11.24 10.11 2.57
CA GLN A 117 12.41 9.33 2.91
C GLN A 117 12.38 8.01 2.13
N VAL A 118 13.47 7.65 1.49
CA VAL A 118 13.61 6.39 0.75
C VAL A 118 14.59 5.50 1.49
N VAL A 119 14.16 4.29 1.82
CA VAL A 119 14.97 3.32 2.55
C VAL A 119 15.00 1.98 1.82
N PRO A 120 16.06 1.16 1.99
CA PRO A 120 16.14 -0.14 1.33
C PRO A 120 15.14 -1.13 1.94
N LEU A 121 14.45 -1.89 1.07
CA LEU A 121 13.56 -2.97 1.48
C LEU A 121 14.33 -4.19 2.05
N SER A 122 15.62 -4.29 1.78
CA SER A 122 16.51 -5.33 2.30
C SER A 122 16.93 -5.09 3.75
N GLY A 123 16.70 -3.89 4.29
CA GLY A 123 17.07 -3.54 5.66
C GLY A 123 16.35 -4.36 6.72
N ASP A 124 16.92 -4.41 7.91
CA ASP A 124 16.35 -5.00 9.13
C ASP A 124 15.47 -4.01 9.93
N VAL A 125 15.39 -2.76 9.44
CA VAL A 125 14.52 -1.68 9.89
C VAL A 125 14.22 -0.76 8.69
N TYR A 126 13.05 -0.16 8.64
CA TYR A 126 12.63 0.73 7.54
C TYR A 126 12.64 2.20 7.97
N GLY A 127 13.84 2.75 8.13
CA GLY A 127 14.12 4.06 8.69
C GLY A 127 14.81 3.94 10.04
N GLU A 128 14.39 4.74 11.04
CA GLU A 128 14.88 4.65 12.41
C GLU A 128 14.05 3.65 13.22
N GLU A 129 14.69 2.89 14.11
CA GLU A 129 14.01 1.96 14.99
C GLU A 129 13.01 2.69 15.90
N GLY A 130 11.81 2.13 16.05
CA GLY A 130 10.77 2.71 16.90
C GLY A 130 10.28 4.09 16.46
N SER A 131 10.38 4.44 15.17
CA SER A 131 10.04 5.78 14.66
C SER A 131 8.70 5.87 13.96
N ALA A 132 8.17 4.77 13.41
CA ALA A 132 6.95 4.79 12.63
C ALA A 132 5.69 4.59 13.49
N ASP A 133 4.68 5.40 13.23
CA ASP A 133 3.34 5.21 13.80
C ASP A 133 2.58 4.10 13.06
N MET A 134 2.91 3.89 11.78
CA MET A 134 2.25 2.90 10.94
C MET A 134 3.19 2.36 9.86
N VAL A 135 3.14 1.05 9.64
CA VAL A 135 3.77 0.38 8.48
C VAL A 135 2.67 -0.29 7.67
N LEU A 136 2.67 -0.05 6.35
CA LEU A 136 1.66 -0.56 5.43
C LEU A 136 2.28 -1.46 4.37
N SER A 137 1.63 -2.59 4.13
CA SER A 137 2.00 -3.54 3.08
C SER A 137 0.78 -3.85 2.19
N PHE A 138 0.90 -3.54 0.91
CA PHE A 138 -0.16 -3.78 -0.06
C PHE A 138 0.30 -4.75 -1.14
N ARG A 139 -0.12 -6.02 -1.03
CA ARG A 139 0.16 -7.06 -2.02
C ARG A 139 1.64 -7.38 -2.15
N ASN A 140 2.31 -7.59 -1.03
CA ASN A 140 3.73 -7.94 -0.99
C ASN A 140 4.03 -9.22 -0.21
N TYR A 141 3.19 -9.62 0.75
CA TYR A 141 3.45 -10.78 1.60
C TYR A 141 3.63 -12.07 0.79
N HIS A 142 2.84 -12.26 -0.26
CA HIS A 142 2.97 -13.38 -1.19
C HIS A 142 4.35 -13.50 -1.88
N ASN A 143 5.18 -12.45 -1.83
CA ASN A 143 6.56 -12.49 -2.31
C ASN A 143 7.57 -12.86 -1.22
N TRP A 144 7.16 -12.87 0.05
CA TRP A 144 8.03 -13.09 1.21
C TRP A 144 7.83 -14.49 1.80
N VAL A 145 6.59 -14.96 1.81
CA VAL A 145 6.18 -16.23 2.42
C VAL A 145 7.00 -17.40 1.87
N GLY A 146 7.47 -18.25 2.80
CA GLY A 146 8.36 -19.37 2.48
C GLY A 146 9.83 -19.01 2.21
N ASN A 147 10.20 -17.71 2.28
CA ASN A 147 11.57 -17.25 2.01
C ASN A 147 12.09 -16.25 3.05
N SER A 148 11.37 -15.16 3.30
CA SER A 148 11.86 -14.04 4.10
C SER A 148 10.77 -13.38 4.95
N GLU A 149 9.64 -14.03 5.15
CA GLU A 149 8.49 -13.47 5.86
C GLU A 149 8.85 -13.04 7.27
N PHE A 150 9.55 -13.86 8.03
CA PHE A 150 9.94 -13.53 9.41
C PHE A 150 10.98 -12.41 9.48
N GLU A 151 11.90 -12.32 8.50
CA GLU A 151 12.84 -11.20 8.41
C GLU A 151 12.07 -9.89 8.20
N LYS A 152 11.12 -9.90 7.24
CA LYS A 152 10.29 -8.72 6.93
C LYS A 152 9.39 -8.34 8.09
N LEU A 153 8.75 -9.31 8.75
CA LEU A 153 7.89 -9.05 9.91
C LEU A 153 8.69 -8.48 11.09
N ARG A 154 9.92 -9.00 11.36
CA ARG A 154 10.80 -8.44 12.39
C ARG A 154 11.25 -7.02 12.04
N ALA A 155 11.58 -6.74 10.77
CA ALA A 155 11.94 -5.40 10.32
C ALA A 155 10.77 -4.41 10.51
N ILE A 156 9.54 -4.83 10.18
CA ILE A 156 8.32 -4.05 10.44
C ILE A 156 8.17 -3.79 11.94
N TYR A 157 8.31 -4.83 12.76
CA TYR A 157 8.18 -4.73 14.21
C TYR A 157 9.20 -3.76 14.82
N LYS A 158 10.46 -3.85 14.43
CA LYS A 158 11.52 -2.92 14.88
C LYS A 158 11.22 -1.47 14.47
N THR A 159 10.70 -1.28 13.26
CA THR A 159 10.39 0.05 12.72
C THR A 159 9.28 0.77 13.49
N LEU A 160 8.30 0.02 13.98
CA LEU A 160 7.14 0.57 14.67
C LEU A 160 7.46 1.04 16.09
N LYS A 161 6.84 2.15 16.49
CA LYS A 161 6.72 2.56 17.90
C LYS A 161 5.91 1.54 18.70
N PRO A 162 6.00 1.53 20.06
CA PRO A 162 4.93 0.95 20.87
C PRO A 162 3.56 1.51 20.45
N ASP A 163 2.52 0.70 20.45
CA ASP A 163 1.18 0.99 19.94
C ASP A 163 1.11 1.30 18.44
N GLY A 164 2.23 1.17 17.72
CA GLY A 164 2.29 1.37 16.27
C GLY A 164 1.53 0.29 15.49
N VAL A 165 0.91 0.70 14.38
CA VAL A 165 0.03 -0.16 13.57
C VAL A 165 0.80 -0.81 12.42
N PHE A 166 0.67 -2.12 12.27
CA PHE A 166 0.97 -2.83 11.03
C PHE A 166 -0.34 -3.13 10.29
N GLY A 167 -0.53 -2.51 9.11
CA GLY A 167 -1.66 -2.74 8.22
C GLY A 167 -1.22 -3.51 6.98
N ILE A 168 -1.93 -4.61 6.69
CA ILE A 168 -1.62 -5.44 5.52
C ILE A 168 -2.87 -5.80 4.73
N THR A 169 -2.75 -5.74 3.39
CA THR A 169 -3.74 -6.27 2.45
C THR A 169 -3.02 -7.16 1.45
N ASP A 170 -3.41 -8.44 1.36
CA ASP A 170 -2.85 -9.35 0.36
C ASP A 170 -3.90 -10.34 -0.19
N HIS A 171 -3.53 -11.09 -1.20
CA HIS A 171 -4.39 -12.02 -1.93
C HIS A 171 -4.77 -13.22 -1.05
N ARG A 172 -6.05 -13.42 -0.82
CA ARG A 172 -6.55 -14.47 0.07
C ARG A 172 -6.63 -15.83 -0.61
N SER A 173 -5.98 -16.83 -0.03
CA SER A 173 -6.17 -18.24 -0.38
C SER A 173 -7.41 -18.83 0.31
N ASP A 174 -8.09 -19.78 -0.34
CA ASP A 174 -9.15 -20.58 0.27
C ASP A 174 -8.61 -21.86 0.94
N THR A 175 -7.30 -22.09 0.82
CA THR A 175 -6.61 -23.24 1.40
C THR A 175 -5.55 -22.78 2.41
N PRO A 176 -5.14 -23.66 3.36
CA PRO A 176 -4.06 -23.36 4.30
C PRO A 176 -2.69 -23.20 3.64
N THR A 177 -2.59 -23.49 2.36
CA THR A 177 -1.33 -23.42 1.60
C THR A 177 -1.33 -22.23 0.64
N ASP A 178 -0.16 -21.61 0.50
CA ASP A 178 0.04 -20.53 -0.45
C ASP A 178 0.11 -21.07 -1.88
N GLN A 179 -0.66 -20.47 -2.79
CA GLN A 179 -0.76 -20.93 -4.15
C GLN A 179 -0.78 -19.79 -5.16
N LYS A 180 0.16 -19.79 -6.09
CA LYS A 180 0.13 -18.88 -7.26
C LYS A 180 -0.18 -17.42 -6.91
N GLY A 181 0.45 -16.92 -5.83
CA GLY A 181 0.29 -15.56 -5.34
C GLY A 181 -0.88 -15.34 -4.38
N TYR A 182 -1.69 -16.35 -4.09
CA TYR A 182 -2.64 -16.33 -2.98
C TYR A 182 -1.97 -16.83 -1.71
N THR A 183 -2.26 -16.21 -0.58
CA THR A 183 -1.66 -16.51 0.71
C THR A 183 -2.71 -16.82 1.78
N CYS A 184 -2.33 -17.71 2.69
CA CYS A 184 -3.16 -18.17 3.79
C CYS A 184 -3.36 -17.06 4.83
N GLU A 185 -4.59 -16.54 4.98
CA GLU A 185 -4.89 -15.48 5.95
C GLU A 185 -4.59 -15.90 7.40
N PRO A 186 -5.04 -17.07 7.91
CA PRO A 186 -4.68 -17.52 9.27
C PRO A 186 -3.17 -17.73 9.45
N CYS A 187 -2.46 -18.13 8.40
CA CYS A 187 -1.00 -18.29 8.48
C CYS A 187 -0.30 -16.95 8.66
N MET A 188 -0.73 -15.91 7.92
CA MET A 188 -0.21 -14.55 8.08
C MET A 188 -0.44 -14.01 9.51
N ILE A 189 -1.61 -14.27 10.09
CA ILE A 189 -1.92 -13.88 11.47
C ILE A 189 -0.95 -14.57 12.44
N ARG A 190 -0.83 -15.90 12.35
CA ARG A 190 0.09 -16.70 13.17
C ARG A 190 1.54 -16.20 13.07
N ASP A 191 2.01 -15.92 11.85
CA ASP A 191 3.39 -15.52 11.60
C ASP A 191 3.68 -14.12 12.16
N ALA A 192 2.71 -13.20 12.11
CA ALA A 192 2.81 -11.89 12.73
C ALA A 192 2.83 -12.02 14.28
N GLU A 193 1.93 -12.83 14.85
CA GLU A 193 1.89 -13.07 16.30
C GLU A 193 3.18 -13.74 16.80
N ALA A 194 3.78 -14.64 16.02
CA ALA A 194 5.06 -15.28 16.35
C ALA A 194 6.25 -14.27 16.43
N VAL A 195 6.11 -13.10 15.80
CA VAL A 195 7.10 -11.99 15.90
C VAL A 195 6.80 -11.08 17.09
N GLY A 196 5.60 -11.17 17.69
CA GLY A 196 5.19 -10.38 18.85
C GLY A 196 4.09 -9.35 18.57
N PHE A 197 3.53 -9.33 17.38
CA PHE A 197 2.38 -8.49 17.09
C PHE A 197 1.12 -8.99 17.82
N ILE A 198 0.23 -8.07 18.16
CA ILE A 198 -1.12 -8.39 18.61
C ILE A 198 -2.07 -8.22 17.41
N TYR A 199 -2.79 -9.29 17.06
CA TYR A 199 -3.84 -9.22 16.05
C TYR A 199 -5.05 -8.44 16.59
N VAL A 200 -5.48 -7.40 15.85
CA VAL A 200 -6.60 -6.52 16.24
C VAL A 200 -7.89 -6.88 15.53
N GLY A 201 -7.79 -7.31 14.28
CA GLY A 201 -8.95 -7.69 13.50
C GLY A 201 -8.73 -7.70 12.00
N SER A 202 -9.73 -8.19 11.28
CA SER A 202 -9.78 -8.23 9.82
C SER A 202 -10.96 -7.43 9.28
N SER A 203 -10.87 -7.07 8.00
CA SER A 203 -11.95 -6.44 7.26
C SER A 203 -12.16 -7.12 5.91
N GLN A 204 -13.42 -7.23 5.50
CA GLN A 204 -13.83 -7.72 4.20
C GLN A 204 -13.91 -6.62 3.13
N ILE A 205 -13.43 -5.41 3.42
CA ILE A 205 -13.47 -4.24 2.53
C ILE A 205 -12.92 -4.57 1.14
N ASN A 206 -11.84 -5.36 1.06
CA ASN A 206 -11.15 -5.72 -0.18
C ASN A 206 -11.48 -7.15 -0.66
N SER A 207 -12.52 -7.77 -0.16
CA SER A 207 -12.94 -9.10 -0.60
C SER A 207 -13.58 -9.04 -1.99
N ASN A 208 -13.45 -10.13 -2.75
CA ASN A 208 -14.08 -10.28 -4.06
C ASN A 208 -14.58 -11.73 -4.24
N SER A 209 -15.86 -11.95 -3.99
CA SER A 209 -16.49 -13.27 -4.14
C SER A 209 -16.54 -13.81 -5.57
N LYS A 210 -16.23 -12.98 -6.59
CA LYS A 210 -16.12 -13.41 -7.99
C LYS A 210 -14.80 -14.09 -8.30
N ASP A 211 -13.81 -13.93 -7.41
CA ASP A 211 -12.48 -14.52 -7.57
C ASP A 211 -12.51 -16.00 -7.16
N THR A 212 -12.54 -16.88 -8.15
CA THR A 212 -12.60 -18.34 -7.95
C THR A 212 -11.24 -18.98 -7.68
N LYS A 213 -10.13 -18.22 -7.80
CA LYS A 213 -8.75 -18.61 -7.45
C LYS A 213 -8.16 -19.81 -8.21
N ASP A 214 -8.90 -20.35 -9.18
CA ASP A 214 -8.55 -21.54 -9.97
C ASP A 214 -7.80 -21.25 -11.29
N TYR A 215 -7.26 -20.04 -11.41
CA TYR A 215 -6.59 -19.58 -12.64
C TYR A 215 -5.23 -20.26 -12.84
N PRO A 216 -4.86 -20.64 -14.09
CA PRO A 216 -3.58 -21.28 -14.39
C PRO A 216 -2.35 -20.49 -13.90
N GLY A 217 -2.40 -19.15 -14.04
CA GLY A 217 -1.36 -18.24 -13.56
C GLY A 217 -1.67 -17.57 -12.23
N GLY A 218 -2.72 -18.00 -11.51
CA GLY A 218 -3.12 -17.43 -10.23
C GLY A 218 -3.51 -15.95 -10.33
N VAL A 219 -3.19 -15.17 -9.30
CA VAL A 219 -3.52 -13.74 -9.21
C VAL A 219 -3.05 -12.91 -10.41
N TRP A 220 -2.02 -13.36 -11.11
CA TRP A 220 -1.46 -12.62 -12.26
C TRP A 220 -2.31 -12.73 -13.53
N ASN A 221 -3.25 -13.67 -13.62
CA ASN A 221 -4.23 -13.71 -14.69
C ASN A 221 -5.32 -12.62 -14.50
N LEU A 222 -5.55 -12.14 -13.29
CA LEU A 222 -6.54 -11.10 -12.98
C LEU A 222 -6.01 -9.67 -13.24
N PRO A 223 -6.91 -8.66 -13.33
CA PRO A 223 -6.51 -7.27 -13.31
C PRO A 223 -5.66 -6.94 -12.06
N PRO A 224 -4.74 -5.99 -12.18
CA PRO A 224 -4.48 -5.13 -13.34
C PRO A 224 -3.49 -5.73 -14.33
N THR A 225 -2.88 -6.89 -14.03
CA THR A 225 -1.78 -7.45 -14.84
C THR A 225 -2.27 -8.17 -16.08
N LEU A 226 -3.35 -8.95 -15.97
CA LEU A 226 -3.94 -9.74 -17.05
C LEU A 226 -2.89 -10.55 -17.85
N ARG A 227 -1.90 -11.12 -17.14
CA ARG A 227 -0.85 -11.93 -17.78
C ARG A 227 -1.44 -13.19 -18.39
N ASP A 228 -0.86 -13.62 -19.47
CA ASP A 228 -1.24 -14.86 -20.19
C ASP A 228 -0.62 -16.15 -19.58
N ARG A 229 -0.02 -16.03 -18.40
CA ARG A 229 0.65 -17.14 -17.70
C ARG A 229 -0.25 -18.38 -17.61
N GLY A 230 0.24 -19.50 -18.13
CA GLY A 230 -0.47 -20.78 -18.14
C GLY A 230 -1.66 -20.87 -19.13
N LEU A 231 -1.91 -19.84 -19.96
CA LEU A 231 -2.96 -19.85 -20.96
C LEU A 231 -2.42 -20.31 -22.32
N LYS A 232 -3.24 -21.05 -23.07
CA LYS A 232 -2.98 -21.37 -24.47
C LYS A 232 -3.15 -20.11 -25.33
N LYS A 233 -2.27 -19.91 -26.32
CA LYS A 233 -2.31 -18.71 -27.20
C LYS A 233 -3.70 -18.45 -27.81
N SER A 234 -4.41 -19.50 -28.23
CA SER A 234 -5.76 -19.42 -28.79
C SER A 234 -6.83 -18.93 -27.80
N GLU A 235 -6.60 -19.04 -26.50
CA GLU A 235 -7.57 -18.73 -25.44
C GLU A 235 -7.33 -17.38 -24.76
N ILE A 236 -6.14 -16.78 -24.93
CA ILE A 236 -5.69 -15.58 -24.19
C ILE A 236 -6.77 -14.49 -24.22
N LYS A 237 -7.20 -14.08 -25.41
CA LYS A 237 -8.17 -12.99 -25.59
C LYS A 237 -9.51 -13.26 -24.89
N LYS A 238 -10.03 -14.50 -25.02
CA LYS A 238 -11.27 -14.94 -24.38
C LYS A 238 -11.14 -14.94 -22.86
N MET A 239 -10.06 -15.50 -22.34
CA MET A 239 -9.82 -15.60 -20.88
C MET A 239 -9.56 -14.25 -20.25
N GLN A 240 -8.78 -13.38 -20.87
CA GLN A 240 -8.57 -12.02 -20.38
C GLN A 240 -9.88 -11.22 -20.34
N SER A 241 -10.78 -11.41 -21.33
CA SER A 241 -12.12 -10.80 -21.30
C SER A 241 -12.96 -11.31 -20.12
N LYS A 242 -12.90 -12.63 -19.83
CA LYS A 242 -13.54 -13.22 -18.64
C LYS A 242 -12.95 -12.63 -17.35
N TYR A 243 -11.63 -12.58 -17.24
CA TYR A 243 -10.94 -12.11 -16.03
C TYR A 243 -11.17 -10.62 -15.75
N LYS A 244 -11.29 -9.78 -16.78
CA LYS A 244 -11.69 -8.37 -16.62
C LYS A 244 -13.03 -8.20 -15.90
N LYS A 245 -14.00 -9.12 -16.13
CA LYS A 245 -15.32 -9.08 -15.48
C LYS A 245 -15.29 -9.52 -14.02
N ILE A 246 -14.28 -10.31 -13.62
CA ILE A 246 -14.04 -10.69 -12.24
C ILE A 246 -13.52 -9.49 -11.45
N GLY A 247 -12.61 -8.72 -12.05
CA GLY A 247 -11.94 -7.62 -11.38
C GLY A 247 -10.62 -8.03 -10.72
N GLU A 248 -10.15 -7.24 -9.74
CA GLU A 248 -8.96 -7.60 -8.95
C GLU A 248 -9.27 -8.77 -8.01
N SER A 249 -8.23 -9.49 -7.61
CA SER A 249 -8.32 -10.68 -6.73
C SER A 249 -9.04 -10.41 -5.41
N ASP A 250 -9.58 -11.46 -4.82
CA ASP A 250 -10.02 -11.48 -3.42
C ASP A 250 -8.84 -11.23 -2.47
N ARG A 251 -9.04 -10.39 -1.44
CA ARG A 251 -7.98 -9.99 -0.50
C ARG A 251 -8.48 -9.91 0.92
N TYR A 252 -7.65 -10.39 1.83
CA TYR A 252 -7.80 -10.06 3.24
C TYR A 252 -7.22 -8.68 3.53
N THR A 253 -7.70 -8.06 4.58
CA THR A 253 -7.19 -6.80 5.12
C THR A 253 -7.09 -6.97 6.63
N LEU A 254 -5.85 -7.00 7.16
CA LEU A 254 -5.57 -7.31 8.56
C LEU A 254 -4.88 -6.13 9.24
N LYS A 255 -5.21 -5.92 10.51
CA LYS A 255 -4.62 -4.91 11.38
C LYS A 255 -3.98 -5.57 12.59
N PHE A 256 -2.73 -5.17 12.85
CA PHE A 256 -1.96 -5.58 14.02
C PHE A 256 -1.43 -4.36 14.76
N ILE A 257 -1.11 -4.54 16.04
CA ILE A 257 -0.44 -3.54 16.87
C ILE A 257 0.84 -4.14 17.45
N LYS A 258 1.91 -3.36 17.49
CA LYS A 258 3.08 -3.64 18.32
C LYS A 258 2.75 -3.24 19.74
N PRO A 259 2.80 -4.14 20.76
CA PRO A 259 2.58 -3.81 22.17
C PRO A 259 3.65 -2.85 22.71
#